data_be6cc6d5a08a053908caa2830358e680
#
_entry.id   be6cc6d5a08a053908caa2830358e680
#
_cell.length_a   1.000
_cell.length_b   1.000
_cell.length_c   1.000
_cell.angle_alpha   90.00
_cell.angle_beta   90.00
_cell.angle_gamma   90.00
#
_symmetry.space_group_name_H-M   'P 1'
#
loop_
_entity.id
_entity.type
_entity.pdbx_description
1 polymer ?
#
loop_
_entity_poly.entity_id
_entity_poly.type
_entity_poly.pdbx_seq_one_letter_code
_entity_poly.pdbx_strand_id
1 'polypeptide(L)'
;SFSDGQSIEYVQENDDMFRWITVSGDDAVYTDKIGIEVTEGRVWINEIALLDDDGNIIKSAASDGAEALVNEPEEIPATPSYLNGMYFDELYHARTAYEHLHGIKPYENSHPPLGKIFIMLGIAIFGMNAFGWRIIGTLFGIAMVPIMYAFGKKLFRSKL
;
A
#
# COMPACT_ATOMS: atom_id res chain seq x y z
N SER A 1 6.53 -3.16 -22.55
CA SER A 1 6.80 -3.72 -23.89
C SER A 1 7.25 -5.18 -23.78
N PHE A 2 6.91 -5.97 -24.76
CA PHE A 2 7.20 -7.40 -24.85
C PHE A 2 8.27 -7.68 -25.90
N SER A 3 8.83 -8.89 -25.91
CA SER A 3 9.89 -9.28 -26.86
C SER A 3 9.44 -9.27 -28.33
N ASP A 4 8.15 -9.42 -28.59
CA ASP A 4 7.56 -9.38 -29.92
C ASP A 4 7.24 -7.96 -30.44
N GLY A 5 7.54 -6.94 -29.64
CA GLY A 5 7.30 -5.52 -29.96
C GLY A 5 5.92 -5.01 -29.59
N GLN A 6 5.05 -5.83 -29.01
CA GLN A 6 3.79 -5.35 -28.42
C GLN A 6 4.03 -4.52 -27.17
N SER A 7 3.13 -3.62 -26.85
CA SER A 7 3.18 -2.82 -25.62
C SER A 7 1.80 -2.54 -25.09
N ILE A 8 1.67 -2.55 -23.78
CA ILE A 8 0.49 -2.07 -23.07
C ILE A 8 0.85 -0.72 -22.46
N GLU A 9 0.03 0.29 -22.69
CA GLU A 9 0.15 1.59 -22.07
C GLU A 9 -0.79 1.65 -20.85
N TYR A 10 -0.24 2.03 -19.72
CA TYR A 10 -1.00 2.25 -18.50
C TYR A 10 -0.78 3.67 -18.01
N VAL A 11 -1.86 4.40 -17.79
CA VAL A 11 -1.83 5.78 -17.27
C VAL A 11 -2.33 5.79 -15.84
N GLN A 12 -1.48 6.20 -14.91
CA GLN A 12 -1.84 6.41 -13.52
C GLN A 12 -2.23 7.88 -13.31
N GLU A 13 -3.52 8.12 -13.13
CA GLU A 13 -4.05 9.50 -12.99
C GLU A 13 -3.89 10.06 -11.57
N ASN A 14 -3.70 9.21 -10.58
CA ASN A 14 -3.61 9.62 -9.17
C ASN A 14 -2.29 9.18 -8.54
N ASP A 15 -1.82 9.93 -7.55
CA ASP A 15 -0.67 9.59 -6.72
C ASP A 15 -0.97 8.41 -5.77
N ASP A 16 -1.38 7.27 -6.32
CA ASP A 16 -1.60 6.04 -5.55
C ASP A 16 -0.26 5.51 -5.05
N MET A 17 -0.16 5.25 -3.76
CA MET A 17 1.05 4.77 -3.11
C MET A 17 0.77 3.51 -2.30
N PHE A 18 1.77 2.62 -2.25
CA PHE A 18 1.68 1.35 -1.51
C PHE A 18 0.40 0.58 -1.87
N ARG A 19 0.14 0.49 -3.17
CA ARG A 19 -1.01 -0.18 -3.73
C ARG A 19 -0.58 -1.13 -4.83
N TRP A 20 -1.18 -2.30 -4.85
CA TRP A 20 -1.07 -3.21 -5.97
C TRP A 20 -1.95 -2.74 -7.13
N ILE A 21 -1.37 -2.69 -8.31
CA ILE A 21 -2.04 -2.30 -9.55
C ILE A 21 -1.91 -3.48 -10.52
N THR A 22 -3.03 -3.95 -11.02
CA THR A 22 -3.04 -4.98 -12.06
C THR A 22 -3.12 -4.31 -13.42
N VAL A 23 -2.17 -4.62 -14.28
CA VAL A 23 -2.17 -4.19 -15.68
C VAL A 23 -2.37 -5.42 -16.54
N SER A 24 -3.46 -5.48 -17.29
CA SER A 24 -3.77 -6.57 -18.20
C SER A 24 -3.95 -6.04 -19.63
N GLY A 25 -3.57 -6.84 -20.63
CA GLY A 25 -3.90 -6.62 -22.02
C GLY A 25 -5.22 -7.28 -22.37
N ASP A 26 -5.73 -6.99 -23.57
CA ASP A 26 -6.95 -7.60 -24.10
C ASP A 26 -6.75 -9.08 -24.48
N ASP A 27 -5.51 -9.44 -24.84
CA ASP A 27 -5.12 -10.79 -25.25
C ASP A 27 -3.93 -11.29 -24.42
N ALA A 28 -3.84 -12.61 -24.24
CA ALA A 28 -2.69 -13.26 -23.64
C ALA A 28 -1.45 -13.09 -24.52
N VAL A 29 -0.33 -12.71 -23.91
CA VAL A 29 0.93 -12.48 -24.60
C VAL A 29 1.94 -13.56 -24.23
N TYR A 30 2.42 -14.28 -25.24
CA TYR A 30 3.50 -15.25 -25.07
C TYR A 30 4.84 -14.55 -25.29
N THR A 31 5.59 -14.33 -24.22
CA THR A 31 6.87 -13.61 -24.27
C THR A 31 7.86 -14.22 -23.27
N ASP A 32 9.14 -14.15 -23.59
CA ASP A 32 10.24 -14.51 -22.72
C ASP A 32 10.83 -13.29 -22.00
N LYS A 33 10.42 -12.09 -22.39
CA LYS A 33 10.95 -10.85 -21.85
C LYS A 33 9.90 -9.75 -21.82
N ILE A 34 9.82 -9.06 -20.68
CA ILE A 34 9.00 -7.88 -20.47
C ILE A 34 9.90 -6.70 -20.09
N GLY A 35 9.72 -5.57 -20.76
CA GLY A 35 10.33 -4.31 -20.42
C GLY A 35 9.29 -3.33 -19.87
N ILE A 36 9.66 -2.61 -18.80
CA ILE A 36 8.85 -1.53 -18.24
C ILE A 36 9.57 -0.22 -18.52
N GLU A 37 8.87 0.73 -19.13
CA GLU A 37 9.37 2.04 -19.43
C GLU A 37 8.42 3.09 -18.86
N VAL A 38 8.99 4.07 -18.14
CA VAL A 38 8.24 5.22 -17.63
C VAL A 38 8.39 6.34 -18.63
N THR A 39 7.34 6.63 -19.39
CA THR A 39 7.35 7.64 -20.46
C THR A 39 7.11 9.04 -19.94
N GLU A 40 6.38 9.18 -18.84
CA GLU A 40 6.07 10.47 -18.23
C GLU A 40 6.04 10.36 -16.69
N GLY A 41 6.52 11.39 -16.00
CA GLY A 41 6.49 11.47 -14.54
C GLY A 41 7.58 10.67 -13.82
N ARG A 42 7.27 10.21 -12.61
CA ARG A 42 8.12 9.37 -11.76
C ARG A 42 7.31 8.27 -11.12
N VAL A 43 7.85 7.07 -11.13
CA VAL A 43 7.24 5.90 -10.49
C VAL A 43 8.24 5.25 -9.55
N TRP A 44 7.80 4.85 -8.37
CA TRP A 44 8.51 3.95 -7.48
C TRP A 44 7.82 2.60 -7.55
N ILE A 45 8.55 1.60 -7.99
CA ILE A 45 8.06 0.22 -8.06
C ILE A 45 8.78 -0.55 -6.97
N ASN A 46 8.03 -1.16 -6.06
CA ASN A 46 8.58 -1.95 -4.98
C ASN A 46 8.65 -3.43 -5.36
N GLU A 47 7.60 -3.95 -6.01
CA GLU A 47 7.53 -5.35 -6.40
C GLU A 47 6.75 -5.51 -7.70
N ILE A 48 7.11 -6.48 -8.51
CA ILE A 48 6.47 -6.83 -9.78
C ILE A 48 6.14 -8.31 -9.79
N ALA A 49 4.90 -8.64 -10.08
CA ALA A 49 4.47 -10.02 -10.33
C ALA A 49 4.00 -10.18 -11.77
N LEU A 50 4.37 -11.30 -12.37
CA LEU A 50 3.77 -11.77 -13.60
C LEU A 50 2.77 -12.85 -13.27
N LEU A 51 1.59 -12.77 -13.85
CA LEU A 51 0.52 -13.73 -13.66
C LEU A 51 0.22 -14.44 -14.99
N ASP A 52 -0.10 -15.73 -14.91
CA ASP A 52 -0.68 -16.46 -16.03
C ASP A 52 -2.19 -16.19 -16.17
N ASP A 53 -2.82 -16.78 -17.17
CA ASP A 53 -4.26 -16.61 -17.44
C ASP A 53 -5.15 -17.17 -16.32
N ASP A 54 -4.62 -18.08 -15.51
CA ASP A 54 -5.31 -18.64 -14.35
C ASP A 54 -5.07 -17.80 -13.07
N GLY A 55 -4.24 -16.76 -13.16
CA GLY A 55 -3.89 -15.89 -12.03
C GLY A 55 -2.78 -16.44 -11.13
N ASN A 56 -2.06 -17.48 -11.58
CA ASN A 56 -0.92 -17.99 -10.82
C ASN A 56 0.32 -17.13 -11.08
N ILE A 57 1.15 -16.97 -10.06
CA ILE A 57 2.40 -16.22 -10.15
C ILE A 57 3.41 -16.99 -11.00
N ILE A 58 3.86 -16.38 -12.07
CA ILE A 58 4.95 -16.91 -12.91
C ILE A 58 6.27 -16.52 -12.26
N LYS A 59 7.10 -17.54 -12.00
CA LYS A 59 8.45 -17.29 -11.48
C LYS A 59 9.26 -16.55 -12.54
N SER A 60 9.63 -15.34 -12.23
CA SER A 60 10.43 -14.47 -13.08
C SER A 60 11.82 -14.24 -12.51
N ALA A 61 12.74 -13.80 -13.37
CA ALA A 61 14.05 -13.32 -12.98
C ALA A 61 14.25 -11.92 -13.57
N ALA A 62 14.68 -10.99 -12.74
CA ALA A 62 15.01 -9.65 -13.21
C ALA A 62 16.44 -9.60 -13.78
N SER A 63 16.69 -8.58 -14.61
CA SER A 63 18.04 -8.26 -15.06
C SER A 63 18.86 -7.60 -13.94
N ASP A 64 20.18 -7.59 -14.10
CA ASP A 64 21.13 -7.07 -13.12
C ASP A 64 20.72 -5.73 -12.51
N GLY A 65 20.64 -5.72 -11.18
CA GLY A 65 20.27 -4.54 -10.39
C GLY A 65 18.77 -4.34 -10.17
N ALA A 66 17.93 -5.23 -10.69
CA ALA A 66 16.47 -5.18 -10.51
C ALA A 66 15.91 -6.40 -9.75
N GLU A 67 16.78 -7.21 -9.14
CA GLU A 67 16.41 -8.45 -8.44
C GLU A 67 15.46 -8.18 -7.26
N ALA A 68 15.56 -7.01 -6.65
CA ALA A 68 14.69 -6.58 -5.56
C ALA A 68 13.23 -6.32 -6.00
N LEU A 69 12.97 -6.26 -7.31
CA LEU A 69 11.60 -6.07 -7.83
C LEU A 69 10.81 -7.37 -7.96
N VAL A 70 11.42 -8.53 -7.76
CA VAL A 70 10.81 -9.85 -7.97
C VAL A 70 11.17 -10.85 -6.86
N ASN A 71 11.61 -10.34 -5.71
CA ASN A 71 12.19 -11.19 -4.64
C ASN A 71 11.21 -11.56 -3.53
N GLU A 72 10.00 -10.97 -3.50
CA GLU A 72 9.00 -11.14 -2.44
C GLU A 72 7.65 -11.64 -3.02
N PRO A 73 7.61 -12.74 -3.80
CA PRO A 73 6.39 -13.22 -4.43
C PRO A 73 5.30 -13.62 -3.42
N GLU A 74 5.65 -13.93 -2.17
CA GLU A 74 4.73 -14.24 -1.09
C GLU A 74 3.94 -13.03 -0.58
N GLU A 75 4.42 -11.81 -0.82
CA GLU A 75 3.73 -10.58 -0.45
C GLU A 75 2.66 -10.18 -1.47
N ILE A 76 2.62 -10.85 -2.62
CA ILE A 76 1.69 -10.54 -3.69
C ILE A 76 0.29 -11.05 -3.33
N PRO A 77 -0.71 -10.18 -3.20
CA PRO A 77 -2.05 -10.62 -2.89
C PRO A 77 -2.70 -11.32 -4.10
N ALA A 78 -3.37 -12.44 -3.86
CA ALA A 78 -4.14 -13.14 -4.89
C ALA A 78 -5.19 -12.23 -5.58
N THR A 79 -5.70 -11.24 -4.83
CA THR A 79 -6.60 -10.21 -5.35
C THR A 79 -6.29 -8.88 -4.67
N PRO A 80 -5.85 -7.85 -5.40
CA PRO A 80 -5.67 -6.52 -4.85
C PRO A 80 -6.96 -5.97 -4.26
N SER A 81 -6.88 -5.46 -3.03
CA SER A 81 -8.03 -4.93 -2.30
C SER A 81 -7.58 -3.88 -1.28
N TYR A 82 -8.54 -3.23 -0.63
CA TYR A 82 -8.24 -2.33 0.50
C TYR A 82 -7.71 -3.04 1.76
N LEU A 83 -7.72 -4.37 1.78
CA LEU A 83 -7.10 -5.14 2.87
C LEU A 83 -5.58 -5.22 2.75
N ASN A 84 -5.05 -5.04 1.54
CA ASN A 84 -3.62 -5.09 1.24
C ASN A 84 -3.07 -3.84 0.56
N GLY A 85 -3.87 -2.77 0.50
CA GLY A 85 -3.48 -1.48 -0.02
C GLY A 85 -4.07 -0.33 0.79
N MET A 86 -3.66 0.89 0.49
CA MET A 86 -4.18 2.10 1.10
C MET A 86 -5.54 2.49 0.54
N TYR A 87 -6.35 3.11 1.37
CA TYR A 87 -7.66 3.63 1.01
C TYR A 87 -7.80 5.10 1.43
N PHE A 88 -8.22 5.93 0.49
CA PHE A 88 -8.54 7.34 0.70
C PHE A 88 -7.39 8.08 1.43
N ASP A 89 -7.66 8.76 2.54
CA ASP A 89 -6.69 9.57 3.29
C ASP A 89 -5.55 8.75 3.95
N GLU A 90 -5.65 7.43 3.98
CA GLU A 90 -4.53 6.57 4.43
C GLU A 90 -3.27 6.84 3.61
N LEU A 91 -3.44 7.17 2.33
CA LEU A 91 -2.35 7.55 1.44
C LEU A 91 -1.47 8.65 2.05
N TYR A 92 -2.09 9.72 2.55
CA TYR A 92 -1.37 10.87 3.13
C TYR A 92 -0.82 10.55 4.51
N HIS A 93 -1.62 9.92 5.35
CA HIS A 93 -1.27 9.71 6.76
C HIS A 93 -0.25 8.59 6.95
N ALA A 94 -0.44 7.44 6.30
CA ALA A 94 0.47 6.32 6.42
C ALA A 94 1.81 6.60 5.72
N ARG A 95 1.77 7.24 4.54
CA ARG A 95 2.98 7.72 3.85
C ARG A 95 3.78 8.67 4.74
N THR A 96 3.15 9.70 5.27
CA THR A 96 3.85 10.68 6.11
C THR A 96 4.37 10.05 7.40
N ALA A 97 3.65 9.08 7.96
CA ALA A 97 4.12 8.30 9.11
C ALA A 97 5.39 7.49 8.76
N TYR A 98 5.41 6.85 7.60
CA TYR A 98 6.60 6.16 7.08
C TYR A 98 7.77 7.13 6.85
N GLU A 99 7.51 8.28 6.24
CA GLU A 99 8.51 9.32 6.00
C GLU A 99 9.12 9.84 7.31
N HIS A 100 8.32 10.06 8.35
CA HIS A 100 8.79 10.40 9.68
C HIS A 100 9.67 9.30 10.30
N LEU A 101 9.29 8.04 10.16
CA LEU A 101 10.04 6.90 10.67
C LEU A 101 11.45 6.82 10.07
N HIS A 102 11.57 7.17 8.79
CA HIS A 102 12.82 7.09 8.04
C HIS A 102 13.58 8.43 7.96
N GLY A 103 13.10 9.48 8.63
CA GLY A 103 13.73 10.81 8.62
C GLY A 103 13.68 11.49 7.24
N ILE A 104 12.71 11.14 6.42
CA ILE A 104 12.46 11.73 5.10
C ILE A 104 11.58 12.96 5.28
N LYS A 105 11.75 13.96 4.41
CA LYS A 105 10.90 15.15 4.44
C LYS A 105 9.44 14.76 4.17
N PRO A 106 8.51 15.09 5.08
CA PRO A 106 7.11 14.73 4.92
C PRO A 106 6.47 15.33 3.67
N TYR A 107 5.72 14.51 2.95
CA TYR A 107 4.92 14.92 1.79
C TYR A 107 3.79 15.86 2.21
N GLU A 108 3.09 15.49 3.28
CA GLU A 108 1.90 16.18 3.74
C GLU A 108 2.11 16.75 5.16
N ASN A 109 1.93 18.08 5.31
CA ASN A 109 2.15 18.80 6.56
C ASN A 109 0.91 19.61 7.03
N SER A 110 -0.22 19.53 6.31
CA SER A 110 -1.42 20.31 6.66
C SER A 110 -2.14 19.77 7.89
N HIS A 111 -2.04 18.47 8.15
CA HIS A 111 -2.66 17.84 9.31
C HIS A 111 -1.71 17.80 10.53
N PRO A 112 -2.26 17.89 11.76
CA PRO A 112 -1.45 17.79 12.97
C PRO A 112 -0.65 16.49 13.05
N PRO A 113 0.62 16.54 13.48
CA PRO A 113 1.53 15.39 13.39
C PRO A 113 1.21 14.25 14.37
N LEU A 114 0.50 14.49 15.45
CA LEU A 114 0.31 13.52 16.54
C LEU A 114 -0.34 12.21 16.05
N GLY A 115 -1.38 12.30 15.21
CA GLY A 115 -2.01 11.12 14.63
C GLY A 115 -1.04 10.30 13.77
N LYS A 116 -0.22 10.98 12.98
CA LYS A 116 0.81 10.36 12.13
C LYS A 116 1.91 9.67 12.96
N ILE A 117 2.27 10.24 14.13
CA ILE A 117 3.21 9.61 15.06
C ILE A 117 2.63 8.30 15.62
N PHE A 118 1.35 8.26 15.93
CA PHE A 118 0.71 7.00 16.35
C PHE A 118 0.68 5.97 15.22
N ILE A 119 0.38 6.37 14.00
CA ILE A 119 0.47 5.48 12.83
C ILE A 119 1.91 4.98 12.64
N MET A 120 2.88 5.86 12.77
CA MET A 120 4.32 5.53 12.71
C MET A 120 4.72 4.44 13.71
N LEU A 121 4.20 4.48 14.94
CA LEU A 121 4.44 3.43 15.94
C LEU A 121 3.89 2.07 15.46
N GLY A 122 2.71 2.05 14.87
CA GLY A 122 2.15 0.83 14.32
C GLY A 122 2.99 0.27 13.16
N ILE A 123 3.43 1.14 12.25
CA ILE A 123 4.33 0.78 11.15
C ILE A 123 5.68 0.28 11.67
N ALA A 124 6.24 0.91 12.68
CA ALA A 124 7.52 0.52 13.27
C ALA A 124 7.50 -0.88 13.91
N ILE A 125 6.35 -1.29 14.44
CA ILE A 125 6.20 -2.59 15.14
C ILE A 125 5.79 -3.70 14.15
N PHE A 126 4.89 -3.42 13.22
CA PHE A 126 4.22 -4.41 12.38
C PHE A 126 4.57 -4.31 10.89
N GLY A 127 5.44 -3.36 10.53
CA GLY A 127 5.82 -3.12 9.13
C GLY A 127 4.87 -2.21 8.37
N MET A 128 5.28 -1.84 7.14
CA MET A 128 4.51 -0.98 6.23
C MET A 128 3.46 -1.79 5.47
N ASN A 129 2.43 -2.21 6.17
CA ASN A 129 1.30 -2.98 5.62
C ASN A 129 -0.02 -2.49 6.23
N ALA A 130 -1.16 -2.96 5.68
CA ALA A 130 -2.49 -2.50 6.07
C ALA A 130 -2.79 -2.67 7.57
N PHE A 131 -2.28 -3.72 8.19
CA PHE A 131 -2.39 -3.91 9.63
C PHE A 131 -1.56 -2.87 10.39
N GLY A 132 -0.30 -2.68 9.99
CA GLY A 132 0.63 -1.77 10.66
C GLY A 132 0.10 -0.33 10.73
N TRP A 133 -0.37 0.24 9.63
CA TRP A 133 -0.87 1.63 9.68
C TRP A 133 -2.27 1.78 10.26
N ARG A 134 -3.07 0.71 10.38
CA ARG A 134 -4.44 0.77 10.93
C ARG A 134 -4.55 0.42 12.41
N ILE A 135 -3.65 -0.42 12.94
CA ILE A 135 -3.83 -1.03 14.27
C ILE A 135 -3.95 -0.01 15.39
N ILE A 136 -3.12 1.02 15.41
CA ILE A 136 -3.15 2.01 16.49
C ILE A 136 -4.44 2.84 16.44
N GLY A 137 -4.88 3.26 15.25
CA GLY A 137 -6.17 3.94 15.07
C GLY A 137 -7.36 3.07 15.52
N THR A 138 -7.31 1.79 15.19
CA THR A 138 -8.31 0.80 15.63
C THR A 138 -8.35 0.68 17.14
N LEU A 139 -7.20 0.63 17.82
CA LEU A 139 -7.13 0.58 19.29
C LEU A 139 -7.73 1.84 19.93
N PHE A 140 -7.50 3.02 19.37
CA PHE A 140 -8.16 4.24 19.82
C PHE A 140 -9.69 4.17 19.63
N GLY A 141 -10.17 3.67 18.50
CA GLY A 141 -11.59 3.44 18.26
C GLY A 141 -12.21 2.51 19.29
N ILE A 142 -11.57 1.38 19.58
CA ILE A 142 -12.01 0.42 20.61
C ILE A 142 -12.03 1.09 21.99
N ALA A 143 -11.01 1.85 22.34
CA ALA A 143 -10.92 2.54 23.64
C ALA A 143 -11.99 3.62 23.82
N MET A 144 -12.49 4.22 22.75
CA MET A 144 -13.59 5.19 22.83
C MET A 144 -14.87 4.60 23.40
N VAL A 145 -15.16 3.33 23.15
CA VAL A 145 -16.42 2.69 23.62
C VAL A 145 -16.54 2.71 25.16
N PRO A 146 -15.57 2.18 25.94
CA PRO A 146 -15.65 2.24 27.40
C PRO A 146 -15.56 3.67 27.96
N ILE A 147 -14.82 4.57 27.28
CA ILE A 147 -14.73 5.97 27.68
C ILE A 147 -16.11 6.65 27.53
N MET A 148 -16.79 6.44 26.41
CA MET A 148 -18.13 6.99 26.18
C MET A 148 -19.15 6.40 27.13
N TYR A 149 -19.06 5.10 27.44
CA TYR A 149 -19.88 4.48 28.45
C TYR A 149 -19.69 5.13 29.83
N ALA A 150 -18.44 5.28 30.28
CA ALA A 150 -18.11 5.89 31.56
C ALA A 150 -18.56 7.37 31.61
N PHE A 151 -18.39 8.10 30.53
CA PHE A 151 -18.85 9.48 30.38
C PHE A 151 -20.37 9.57 30.48
N GLY A 152 -21.11 8.75 29.72
CA GLY A 152 -22.58 8.70 29.76
C GLY A 152 -23.12 8.36 31.14
N LYS A 153 -22.53 7.35 31.80
CA LYS A 153 -22.89 6.98 33.17
C LYS A 153 -22.67 8.12 34.16
N LYS A 154 -21.59 8.86 34.03
CA LYS A 154 -21.29 10.02 34.90
C LYS A 154 -22.21 11.21 34.60
N LEU A 155 -22.49 11.48 33.35
CA LEU A 155 -23.31 12.61 32.91
C LEU A 155 -24.77 12.44 33.30
N PHE A 156 -25.34 11.28 33.02
CA PHE A 156 -26.76 11.00 33.25
C PHE A 156 -27.07 10.48 34.66
N ARG A 157 -26.06 10.24 35.49
CA ARG A 157 -26.18 9.68 36.85
C ARG A 157 -27.05 8.40 36.93
N SER A 158 -27.21 7.72 35.81
CA SER A 158 -27.99 6.52 35.65
C SER A 158 -27.12 5.28 35.75
N LYS A 159 -27.65 4.23 36.39
CA LYS A 159 -27.11 2.87 36.30
C LYS A 159 -27.77 2.26 35.05
N LEU A 160 -27.13 2.37 33.91
CA LEU A 160 -27.42 1.53 32.75
C LEU A 160 -26.88 0.14 32.99
#